data_8a2269b4c128a35b831f38990bebbd36
#
_entry.id   8a2269b4c128a35b831f38990bebbd36
#
_cell.length_a   1.000
_cell.length_b   1.000
_cell.length_c   1.000
_cell.angle_alpha   90.00
_cell.angle_beta   90.00
_cell.angle_gamma   90.00
#
_symmetry.space_group_name_H-M   'P 1'
#
loop_
_entity.id
_entity.type
_entity.pdbx_description
1 polymer ?
#
loop_
_entity_poly.entity_id
_entity_poly.type
_entity_poly.pdbx_seq_one_letter_code
_entity_poly.pdbx_strand_id
1 'polypeptide(L)'
;LARYIIHAVGPKYDGGSECIHVLQRCYENIMKIIEETPDIEKVIMPVISSGNYGFPFTTAFRITLASINNQLLKWKEHNIDAFNRIKKIYIVIYGENSAAIDNALRIYEECEPVMQQEKRMVYINGFRSQWSYCREIWKNDSDKRYYFTISKMFRWLLAISRFVFFPSMFVRNQAGKKGWKFRREAIEIETFLKMLIPLMWLVFFETQGKYGAIENIYWRGMAIFITIWVMADTVTCLLALIFLADIQGPSANQLRSLILLIFNYLEMVFGLSLFYYLYCHCEYTELKIGFWNALDYGVLGAVHSAVKISSTFRIIEYAKSGTNFLFMALAFGFFSAHLKQRSYLSDMEK
;
A
#
# COMPACT_ATOMS: atom_id res chain seq x y z
N LEU A 1 -10.82 -4.44 43.50
CA LEU A 1 -9.48 -4.98 43.77
C LEU A 1 -9.10 -5.93 42.61
N ALA A 2 -7.84 -5.87 42.17
CA ALA A 2 -7.33 -6.75 41.13
C ALA A 2 -7.26 -8.21 41.65
N ARG A 3 -7.63 -9.17 40.79
CA ARG A 3 -7.54 -10.60 41.13
C ARG A 3 -6.11 -11.12 41.07
N TYR A 4 -5.30 -10.56 40.17
CA TYR A 4 -3.90 -10.90 39.97
C TYR A 4 -3.06 -9.64 39.95
N ILE A 5 -1.81 -9.73 40.46
CA ILE A 5 -0.80 -8.69 40.40
C ILE A 5 0.42 -9.28 39.70
N ILE A 6 0.85 -8.68 38.60
CA ILE A 6 2.07 -9.05 37.90
C ILE A 6 3.17 -8.06 38.31
N HIS A 7 4.19 -8.54 38.99
CA HIS A 7 5.36 -7.73 39.35
C HIS A 7 6.32 -7.70 38.16
N ALA A 8 6.53 -6.51 37.60
CA ALA A 8 7.41 -6.30 36.47
C ALA A 8 8.46 -5.23 36.82
N VAL A 9 9.71 -5.55 36.56
CA VAL A 9 10.84 -4.63 36.81
C VAL A 9 11.44 -4.28 35.45
N GLY A 10 11.26 -3.03 35.03
CA GLY A 10 11.87 -2.50 33.80
C GLY A 10 13.32 -2.04 34.03
N PRO A 11 14.07 -1.80 32.98
CA PRO A 11 15.46 -1.32 33.07
C PRO A 11 15.53 0.15 33.50
N LYS A 12 16.66 0.52 34.07
CA LYS A 12 17.06 1.92 34.26
C LYS A 12 17.56 2.45 32.90
N TYR A 13 17.17 3.66 32.55
CA TYR A 13 17.60 4.28 31.28
C TYR A 13 19.06 4.73 31.41
N ASP A 14 19.88 4.27 30.46
CA ASP A 14 21.30 4.62 30.35
C ASP A 14 21.64 5.31 29.00
N GLY A 15 20.63 5.50 28.16
CA GLY A 15 20.79 6.07 26.80
C GLY A 15 21.23 5.06 25.75
N GLY A 16 21.48 3.80 26.09
CA GLY A 16 21.90 2.75 25.17
C GLY A 16 20.73 1.99 24.54
N SER A 17 21.00 1.33 23.42
CA SER A 17 20.01 0.48 22.74
C SER A 17 19.63 -0.77 23.56
N GLU A 18 20.52 -1.24 24.41
CA GLU A 18 20.30 -2.43 25.22
C GLU A 18 19.15 -2.24 26.22
N CYS A 19 19.05 -1.06 26.88
CA CYS A 19 17.93 -0.79 27.81
C CYS A 19 16.57 -0.77 27.10
N ILE A 20 16.51 -0.39 25.79
CA ILE A 20 15.31 -0.46 24.96
C ILE A 20 14.88 -1.92 24.77
N HIS A 21 15.81 -2.80 24.40
CA HIS A 21 15.52 -4.23 24.21
C HIS A 21 15.12 -4.93 25.53
N VAL A 22 15.70 -4.51 26.62
CA VAL A 22 15.33 -5.04 27.96
C VAL A 22 13.90 -4.59 28.31
N LEU A 23 13.53 -3.35 28.00
CA LEU A 23 12.17 -2.86 28.23
C LEU A 23 11.15 -3.59 27.33
N GLN A 24 11.48 -3.83 26.07
CA GLN A 24 10.65 -4.63 25.16
C GLN A 24 10.42 -6.05 25.73
N ARG A 25 11.49 -6.74 26.13
CA ARG A 25 11.40 -8.07 26.75
C ARG A 25 10.58 -8.06 28.05
N CYS A 26 10.62 -6.98 28.80
CA CYS A 26 9.79 -6.84 30.00
C CYS A 26 8.30 -6.90 29.65
N TYR A 27 7.86 -6.15 28.63
CA TYR A 27 6.47 -6.21 28.14
C TYR A 27 6.13 -7.57 27.51
N GLU A 28 7.04 -8.18 26.75
CA GLU A 28 6.83 -9.52 26.20
C GLU A 28 6.59 -10.56 27.29
N ASN A 29 7.37 -10.52 28.37
CA ASN A 29 7.20 -11.42 29.52
C ASN A 29 5.88 -11.18 30.27
N ILE A 30 5.46 -9.91 30.43
CA ILE A 30 4.15 -9.59 31.00
C ILE A 30 3.04 -10.19 30.15
N MET A 31 3.09 -9.98 28.85
CA MET A 31 2.08 -10.49 27.94
C MET A 31 2.05 -12.03 27.91
N LYS A 32 3.22 -12.68 28.00
CA LYS A 32 3.32 -14.13 28.12
C LYS A 32 2.63 -14.66 29.39
N ILE A 33 2.84 -14.02 30.55
CA ILE A 33 2.15 -14.39 31.81
C ILE A 33 0.63 -14.21 31.66
N ILE A 34 0.19 -13.14 30.99
CA ILE A 34 -1.22 -12.90 30.71
C ILE A 34 -1.80 -14.00 29.80
N GLU A 35 -1.04 -14.44 28.79
CA GLU A 35 -1.41 -15.51 27.89
C GLU A 35 -1.64 -16.84 28.63
N GLU A 36 -0.70 -17.16 29.52
CA GLU A 36 -0.70 -18.40 30.32
C GLU A 36 -1.76 -18.41 31.44
N THR A 37 -2.35 -17.24 31.76
CA THR A 37 -3.35 -17.12 32.85
C THR A 37 -4.76 -17.02 32.27
N PRO A 38 -5.58 -18.09 32.30
CA PRO A 38 -6.85 -18.18 31.55
C PRO A 38 -7.95 -17.25 32.04
N ASP A 39 -7.89 -16.77 33.28
CA ASP A 39 -8.94 -15.94 33.91
C ASP A 39 -8.78 -14.43 33.69
N ILE A 40 -7.72 -14.00 33.01
CA ILE A 40 -7.47 -12.56 32.78
C ILE A 40 -8.22 -12.10 31.53
N GLU A 41 -9.17 -11.19 31.73
CA GLU A 41 -9.93 -10.54 30.64
C GLU A 41 -9.60 -9.05 30.49
N LYS A 42 -9.14 -8.40 31.56
CA LYS A 42 -8.80 -6.99 31.61
C LYS A 42 -7.45 -6.79 32.26
N VAL A 43 -6.63 -5.95 31.67
CA VAL A 43 -5.27 -5.65 32.17
C VAL A 43 -5.15 -4.16 32.40
N ILE A 44 -4.51 -3.78 33.50
CA ILE A 44 -4.17 -2.39 33.80
C ILE A 44 -2.67 -2.36 34.06
N MET A 45 -1.94 -1.53 33.36
CA MET A 45 -0.50 -1.39 33.50
C MET A 45 -0.03 0.06 33.37
N PRO A 46 1.01 0.49 34.09
CA PRO A 46 1.64 1.80 33.87
C PRO A 46 2.57 1.76 32.66
N VAL A 47 3.07 2.93 32.25
CA VAL A 47 4.22 3.02 31.34
C VAL A 47 5.49 2.70 32.15
N ILE A 48 5.99 1.47 31.98
CA ILE A 48 7.14 0.94 32.78
C ILE A 48 8.39 1.77 32.49
N SER A 49 9.21 1.99 33.54
CA SER A 49 10.48 2.73 33.52
C SER A 49 10.38 4.24 33.20
N SER A 50 9.23 4.80 32.92
CA SER A 50 9.07 6.24 32.58
C SER A 50 9.11 7.18 33.82
N GLY A 51 9.15 6.63 35.02
CA GLY A 51 9.26 7.38 36.26
C GLY A 51 10.71 7.40 36.80
N ASN A 52 10.93 6.86 37.97
CA ASN A 52 12.21 6.87 38.68
C ASN A 52 13.38 6.21 37.90
N TYR A 53 13.11 5.37 36.94
CA TYR A 53 14.13 4.74 36.09
C TYR A 53 14.55 5.61 34.89
N GLY A 54 13.99 6.81 34.73
CA GLY A 54 14.49 7.86 33.86
C GLY A 54 14.27 7.66 32.37
N PHE A 55 13.48 6.66 31.93
CA PHE A 55 13.15 6.53 30.53
C PHE A 55 12.35 7.75 30.04
N PRO A 56 12.73 8.38 28.92
CA PRO A 56 11.91 9.43 28.32
C PRO A 56 10.49 8.90 28.06
N PHE A 57 9.48 9.61 28.56
CA PHE A 57 8.08 9.15 28.49
C PHE A 57 7.66 8.78 27.08
N THR A 58 7.99 9.63 26.10
CA THR A 58 7.66 9.42 24.68
C THR A 58 8.21 8.08 24.16
N THR A 59 9.47 7.78 24.46
CA THR A 59 10.14 6.54 24.04
C THR A 59 9.54 5.33 24.75
N ALA A 60 9.40 5.40 26.09
CA ALA A 60 8.81 4.32 26.86
C ALA A 60 7.37 4.01 26.43
N PHE A 61 6.56 5.03 26.16
CA PHE A 61 5.17 4.85 25.75
C PHE A 61 5.06 4.23 24.34
N ARG A 62 5.91 4.64 23.39
CA ARG A 62 5.99 4.01 22.07
C ARG A 62 6.41 2.55 22.16
N ILE A 63 7.38 2.21 22.99
CA ILE A 63 7.81 0.82 23.24
C ILE A 63 6.65 0.02 23.85
N THR A 64 5.93 0.58 24.81
CA THR A 64 4.75 -0.05 25.42
C THR A 64 3.71 -0.41 24.37
N LEU A 65 3.31 0.56 23.56
CA LEU A 65 2.31 0.36 22.50
C LEU A 65 2.77 -0.69 21.48
N ALA A 66 4.00 -0.58 20.99
CA ALA A 66 4.55 -1.50 20.00
C ALA A 66 4.67 -2.94 20.54
N SER A 67 5.17 -3.11 21.77
CA SER A 67 5.34 -4.44 22.37
C SER A 67 4.01 -5.14 22.62
N ILE A 68 3.02 -4.43 23.16
CA ILE A 68 1.67 -4.96 23.38
C ILE A 68 1.03 -5.35 22.05
N ASN A 69 1.08 -4.45 21.07
CA ASN A 69 0.52 -4.71 19.76
C ASN A 69 1.14 -5.95 19.09
N ASN A 70 2.47 -6.05 19.09
CA ASN A 70 3.17 -7.18 18.51
C ASN A 70 2.79 -8.52 19.17
N GLN A 71 2.58 -8.53 20.50
CA GLN A 71 2.15 -9.75 21.17
C GLN A 71 0.68 -10.10 20.87
N LEU A 72 -0.21 -9.12 20.84
CA LEU A 72 -1.59 -9.34 20.42
C LEU A 72 -1.69 -9.90 18.99
N LEU A 73 -0.79 -9.46 18.09
CA LEU A 73 -0.69 -9.99 16.74
C LEU A 73 -0.25 -11.45 16.73
N LYS A 74 0.78 -11.78 17.51
CA LYS A 74 1.24 -13.18 17.69
C LYS A 74 0.11 -14.07 18.23
N TRP A 75 -0.64 -13.62 19.24
CA TRP A 75 -1.77 -14.39 19.77
C TRP A 75 -2.86 -14.62 18.74
N LYS A 76 -3.15 -13.62 17.93
CA LYS A 76 -4.13 -13.74 16.85
C LYS A 76 -3.76 -14.81 15.82
N GLU A 77 -2.44 -15.02 15.60
CA GLU A 77 -1.94 -16.03 14.66
C GLU A 77 -1.81 -17.42 15.30
N HIS A 78 -1.40 -17.49 16.57
CA HIS A 78 -1.00 -18.75 17.21
C HIS A 78 -1.88 -19.17 18.39
N ASN A 79 -2.61 -18.24 19.02
CA ASN A 79 -3.47 -18.51 20.18
C ASN A 79 -4.70 -17.59 20.17
N ILE A 80 -5.63 -17.90 19.29
CA ILE A 80 -6.85 -17.10 19.09
C ILE A 80 -7.72 -17.02 20.35
N ASP A 81 -7.67 -18.03 21.22
CA ASP A 81 -8.45 -18.05 22.47
C ASP A 81 -7.92 -17.02 23.46
N ALA A 82 -6.62 -16.90 23.60
CA ALA A 82 -5.99 -15.84 24.41
C ALA A 82 -6.32 -14.46 23.85
N PHE A 83 -6.26 -14.29 22.52
CA PHE A 83 -6.60 -13.04 21.85
C PHE A 83 -8.06 -12.62 22.11
N ASN A 84 -9.01 -13.54 21.96
CA ASN A 84 -10.44 -13.26 22.13
C ASN A 84 -10.83 -13.04 23.61
N ARG A 85 -10.10 -13.64 24.54
CA ARG A 85 -10.31 -13.52 25.98
C ARG A 85 -10.05 -12.11 26.49
N ILE A 86 -8.99 -11.46 26.01
CA ILE A 86 -8.61 -10.11 26.47
C ILE A 86 -9.56 -9.08 25.88
N LYS A 87 -10.40 -8.52 26.73
CA LYS A 87 -11.41 -7.52 26.35
C LYS A 87 -10.85 -6.11 26.31
N LYS A 88 -9.97 -5.76 27.29
CA LYS A 88 -9.43 -4.39 27.44
C LYS A 88 -8.06 -4.39 28.10
N ILE A 89 -7.16 -3.57 27.57
CA ILE A 89 -5.86 -3.24 28.17
C ILE A 89 -5.87 -1.74 28.43
N TYR A 90 -5.70 -1.36 29.71
CA TYR A 90 -5.63 0.03 30.14
C TYR A 90 -4.16 0.38 30.41
N ILE A 91 -3.67 1.42 29.76
CA ILE A 91 -2.35 1.99 30.04
C ILE A 91 -2.56 3.23 30.90
N VAL A 92 -2.06 3.20 32.12
CA VAL A 92 -2.21 4.30 33.09
C VAL A 92 -1.05 5.26 32.91
N ILE A 93 -1.39 6.53 32.74
CA ILE A 93 -0.43 7.63 32.67
C ILE A 93 -0.52 8.38 34.00
N TYR A 94 0.60 8.46 34.71
CA TYR A 94 0.67 9.22 35.95
C TYR A 94 1.01 10.68 35.63
N GLY A 95 0.18 11.59 36.08
CA GLY A 95 0.42 13.03 36.01
C GLY A 95 -0.89 13.83 36.04
N GLU A 96 -0.93 14.86 36.85
CA GLU A 96 -2.05 15.83 36.86
C GLU A 96 -1.93 16.88 35.74
N ASN A 97 -0.87 16.83 34.95
CA ASN A 97 -0.53 17.84 33.95
C ASN A 97 -1.22 17.52 32.60
N SER A 98 -2.09 18.38 32.14
CA SER A 98 -2.76 18.29 30.84
C SER A 98 -1.75 18.03 29.69
N ALA A 99 -0.58 18.63 29.75
CA ALA A 99 0.47 18.47 28.75
C ALA A 99 1.01 17.03 28.62
N ALA A 100 1.04 16.25 29.71
CA ALA A 100 1.45 14.83 29.66
C ALA A 100 0.38 13.97 29.00
N ILE A 101 -0.90 14.28 29.25
CA ILE A 101 -2.05 13.60 28.64
C ILE A 101 -2.11 13.92 27.15
N ASP A 102 -1.96 15.20 26.77
CA ASP A 102 -1.98 15.64 25.39
C ASP A 102 -0.83 15.03 24.57
N ASN A 103 0.37 14.94 25.19
CA ASN A 103 1.51 14.27 24.56
C ASN A 103 1.26 12.77 24.34
N ALA A 104 0.67 12.09 25.33
CA ALA A 104 0.34 10.67 25.22
C ALA A 104 -0.75 10.43 24.15
N LEU A 105 -1.78 11.29 24.10
CA LEU A 105 -2.82 11.21 23.07
C LEU A 105 -2.23 11.40 21.68
N ARG A 106 -1.35 12.39 21.50
CA ARG A 106 -0.64 12.60 20.23
C ARG A 106 0.18 11.38 19.81
N ILE A 107 0.94 10.80 20.73
CA ILE A 107 1.73 9.60 20.44
C ILE A 107 0.81 8.42 20.09
N TYR A 108 -0.28 8.27 20.81
CA TYR A 108 -1.27 7.23 20.51
C TYR A 108 -1.89 7.43 19.12
N GLU A 109 -2.27 8.65 18.76
CA GLU A 109 -2.79 8.99 17.43
C GLU A 109 -1.77 8.73 16.33
N GLU A 110 -0.48 9.00 16.58
CA GLU A 110 0.61 8.65 15.65
C GLU A 110 0.77 7.13 15.48
N CYS A 111 0.62 6.37 16.56
CA CYS A 111 0.77 4.91 16.57
C CYS A 111 -0.51 4.17 16.16
N GLU A 112 -1.69 4.74 16.40
CA GLU A 112 -2.99 4.12 16.13
C GLU A 112 -3.16 3.63 14.67
N PRO A 113 -2.76 4.38 13.63
CA PRO A 113 -2.82 3.89 12.27
C PRO A 113 -2.02 2.61 12.06
N VAL A 114 -0.86 2.48 12.70
CA VAL A 114 -0.02 1.28 12.61
C VAL A 114 -0.67 0.12 13.36
N MET A 115 -1.23 0.35 14.53
CA MET A 115 -1.91 -0.65 15.36
C MET A 115 -3.26 -1.09 14.79
N GLN A 116 -4.01 -0.19 14.15
CA GLN A 116 -5.30 -0.47 13.53
C GLN A 116 -5.20 -1.07 12.12
N GLN A 117 -4.02 -1.03 11.51
CA GLN A 117 -3.82 -1.50 10.14
C GLN A 117 -4.27 -2.95 9.92
N GLU A 118 -4.21 -3.79 10.93
CA GLU A 118 -4.75 -5.15 10.83
C GLU A 118 -6.28 -5.23 10.97
N LYS A 119 -6.91 -4.38 11.76
CA LYS A 119 -8.38 -4.29 11.82
C LYS A 119 -9.00 -3.69 10.55
N ARG A 120 -8.23 -2.90 9.79
CA ARG A 120 -8.68 -2.20 8.56
C ARG A 120 -8.46 -2.99 7.28
N MET A 121 -7.96 -4.22 7.34
CA MET A 121 -8.08 -5.11 6.20
C MET A 121 -9.55 -5.50 6.04
N VAL A 122 -10.36 -4.55 5.60
CA VAL A 122 -11.68 -4.84 5.07
C VAL A 122 -11.43 -5.68 3.83
N TYR A 123 -11.57 -7.00 3.98
CA TYR A 123 -11.60 -7.91 2.84
C TYR A 123 -12.79 -7.53 1.99
N ILE A 124 -12.52 -6.82 0.90
CA ILE A 124 -13.53 -6.48 -0.07
C ILE A 124 -13.87 -7.75 -0.84
N ASN A 125 -14.88 -8.48 -0.37
CA ASN A 125 -15.25 -9.80 -0.88
C ASN A 125 -16.39 -9.74 -1.92
N GLY A 126 -16.47 -8.69 -2.71
CA GLY A 126 -17.45 -8.58 -3.79
C GLY A 126 -18.11 -7.21 -3.89
N PHE A 127 -19.11 -7.07 -4.77
CA PHE A 127 -19.79 -5.79 -5.04
C PHE A 127 -20.41 -5.14 -3.80
N ARG A 128 -21.03 -5.91 -2.92
CA ARG A 128 -21.67 -5.38 -1.71
C ARG A 128 -20.64 -4.78 -0.74
N SER A 129 -19.52 -5.45 -0.54
CA SER A 129 -18.46 -4.97 0.33
C SER A 129 -17.71 -3.78 -0.28
N GLN A 130 -17.53 -3.75 -1.62
CA GLN A 130 -16.97 -2.60 -2.30
C GLN A 130 -17.89 -1.37 -2.20
N TRP A 131 -19.21 -1.56 -2.34
CA TRP A 131 -20.18 -0.48 -2.15
C TRP A 131 -20.22 0.03 -0.72
N SER A 132 -20.17 -0.88 0.26
CA SER A 132 -20.06 -0.52 1.67
C SER A 132 -18.79 0.28 1.95
N TYR A 133 -17.67 -0.12 1.36
CA TYR A 133 -16.39 0.59 1.43
C TYR A 133 -16.46 1.99 0.83
N CYS A 134 -17.07 2.17 -0.35
CA CYS A 134 -17.28 3.50 -0.94
C CYS A 134 -18.13 4.40 -0.06
N ARG A 135 -19.18 3.85 0.58
CA ARG A 135 -20.05 4.60 1.51
C ARG A 135 -19.29 4.98 2.79
N GLU A 136 -18.48 4.08 3.31
CA GLU A 136 -17.67 4.31 4.50
C GLU A 136 -16.60 5.39 4.26
N ILE A 137 -15.91 5.38 3.10
CA ILE A 137 -14.98 6.44 2.70
C ILE A 137 -15.72 7.79 2.70
N TRP A 138 -16.88 7.86 2.03
CA TRP A 138 -17.65 9.09 1.94
C TRP A 138 -18.04 9.65 3.30
N LYS A 139 -18.47 8.79 4.23
CA LYS A 139 -18.87 9.18 5.58
C LYS A 139 -17.65 9.60 6.43
N ASN A 140 -16.60 8.79 6.45
CA ASN A 140 -15.43 9.05 7.28
C ASN A 140 -14.63 10.26 6.82
N ASP A 141 -14.58 10.55 5.52
CA ASP A 141 -13.89 11.71 4.99
C ASP A 141 -14.60 13.02 5.38
N SER A 142 -15.95 13.00 5.54
CA SER A 142 -16.69 14.14 6.04
C SER A 142 -16.51 14.36 7.54
N ASP A 143 -16.68 13.30 8.33
CA ASP A 143 -16.89 13.39 9.76
C ASP A 143 -15.59 13.40 10.58
N LYS A 144 -14.55 12.71 10.07
CA LYS A 144 -13.34 12.44 10.86
C LYS A 144 -12.04 13.00 10.28
N ARG A 145 -11.99 13.29 8.97
CA ARG A 145 -10.73 13.62 8.29
C ARG A 145 -10.68 15.02 7.72
N TYR A 146 -11.77 15.76 7.77
CA TYR A 146 -11.88 17.14 7.28
C TYR A 146 -11.44 17.32 5.83
N TYR A 147 -11.67 16.33 4.97
CA TYR A 147 -11.39 16.49 3.56
C TYR A 147 -12.42 17.40 2.89
N PHE A 148 -11.94 18.40 2.17
CA PHE A 148 -12.77 19.32 1.40
C PHE A 148 -13.38 18.61 0.18
N THR A 149 -14.42 19.22 -0.38
CA THR A 149 -15.29 18.63 -1.40
C THR A 149 -14.55 17.98 -2.57
N ILE A 150 -13.54 18.65 -3.14
CA ILE A 150 -12.79 18.14 -4.31
C ILE A 150 -11.99 16.88 -3.94
N SER A 151 -11.22 16.94 -2.87
CA SER A 151 -10.41 15.79 -2.40
C SER A 151 -11.29 14.59 -2.05
N LYS A 152 -12.42 14.82 -1.40
CA LYS A 152 -13.42 13.81 -1.04
C LYS A 152 -14.03 13.16 -2.28
N MET A 153 -14.44 13.96 -3.28
CA MET A 153 -14.99 13.44 -4.54
C MET A 153 -13.95 12.61 -5.30
N PHE A 154 -12.71 13.09 -5.37
CA PHE A 154 -11.64 12.37 -6.05
C PHE A 154 -11.34 11.01 -5.40
N ARG A 155 -11.23 10.96 -4.07
CA ARG A 155 -11.04 9.72 -3.30
C ARG A 155 -12.20 8.75 -3.50
N TRP A 156 -13.42 9.26 -3.50
CA TRP A 156 -14.61 8.45 -3.74
C TRP A 156 -14.66 7.89 -5.17
N LEU A 157 -14.31 8.72 -6.18
CA LEU A 157 -14.20 8.26 -7.57
C LEU A 157 -13.15 7.16 -7.74
N LEU A 158 -12.00 7.26 -7.06
CA LEU A 158 -10.99 6.21 -7.04
C LEU A 158 -11.52 4.90 -6.43
N ALA A 159 -12.34 4.97 -5.39
CA ALA A 159 -12.97 3.79 -4.82
C ALA A 159 -14.01 3.17 -5.77
N ILE A 160 -14.78 3.99 -6.49
CA ILE A 160 -15.77 3.55 -7.48
C ILE A 160 -15.11 2.95 -8.73
N SER A 161 -13.96 3.48 -9.17
CA SER A 161 -13.27 2.98 -10.36
C SER A 161 -13.01 1.46 -10.32
N ARG A 162 -12.96 0.88 -9.13
CA ARG A 162 -12.85 -0.57 -8.94
C ARG A 162 -14.01 -1.38 -9.50
N PHE A 163 -15.19 -0.79 -9.62
CA PHE A 163 -16.32 -1.46 -10.29
C PHE A 163 -16.12 -1.56 -11.81
N VAL A 164 -15.44 -0.56 -12.38
CA VAL A 164 -15.09 -0.58 -13.82
C VAL A 164 -14.09 -1.70 -14.10
N PHE A 165 -13.09 -1.89 -13.22
CA PHE A 165 -12.05 -2.91 -13.35
C PHE A 165 -12.43 -4.22 -12.63
N PHE A 166 -13.66 -4.68 -12.87
CA PHE A 166 -14.24 -5.88 -12.27
C PHE A 166 -13.38 -7.14 -12.41
N PRO A 167 -12.73 -7.46 -13.54
CA PRO A 167 -11.94 -8.70 -13.65
C PRO A 167 -10.81 -8.78 -12.62
N SER A 168 -10.05 -7.70 -12.43
CA SER A 168 -9.00 -7.62 -11.41
C SER A 168 -9.56 -7.82 -10.00
N MET A 169 -10.68 -7.17 -9.69
CA MET A 169 -11.35 -7.31 -8.40
C MET A 169 -11.82 -8.74 -8.17
N PHE A 170 -12.38 -9.39 -9.18
CA PHE A 170 -12.88 -10.76 -9.10
C PHE A 170 -11.76 -11.77 -8.80
N VAL A 171 -10.65 -11.70 -9.53
CA VAL A 171 -9.48 -12.58 -9.34
C VAL A 171 -8.93 -12.45 -7.92
N ARG A 172 -8.71 -11.21 -7.46
CA ARG A 172 -8.21 -10.91 -6.11
C ARG A 172 -9.15 -11.38 -5.01
N ASN A 173 -10.47 -11.31 -5.24
CA ASN A 173 -11.47 -11.77 -4.28
C ASN A 173 -11.54 -13.28 -4.19
N GLN A 174 -11.48 -13.99 -5.32
CA GLN A 174 -11.47 -15.46 -5.32
C GLN A 174 -10.20 -16.00 -4.65
N ALA A 175 -9.04 -15.40 -4.93
CA ALA A 175 -7.81 -15.76 -4.25
C ALA A 175 -7.86 -15.45 -2.75
N GLY A 176 -8.50 -14.33 -2.35
CA GLY A 176 -8.67 -13.94 -0.95
C GLY A 176 -9.52 -14.91 -0.13
N LYS A 177 -10.48 -15.61 -0.76
CA LYS A 177 -11.27 -16.68 -0.10
C LYS A 177 -10.41 -17.88 0.33
N LYS A 178 -9.32 -18.15 -0.39
CA LYS A 178 -8.37 -19.24 -0.07
C LYS A 178 -7.33 -18.81 0.98
N GLY A 179 -7.27 -17.52 1.32
CA GLY A 179 -6.37 -16.98 2.33
C GLY A 179 -5.51 -15.82 1.82
N TRP A 180 -4.87 -15.16 2.78
CA TRP A 180 -4.05 -13.97 2.54
C TRP A 180 -2.84 -14.24 1.63
N LYS A 181 -2.20 -15.39 1.78
CA LYS A 181 -1.06 -15.80 0.95
C LYS A 181 -1.45 -15.90 -0.52
N PHE A 182 -2.54 -16.60 -0.81
CA PHE A 182 -3.04 -16.77 -2.19
C PHE A 182 -3.45 -15.44 -2.84
N ARG A 183 -4.02 -14.52 -2.05
CA ARG A 183 -4.34 -13.18 -2.56
C ARG A 183 -3.09 -12.40 -2.97
N ARG A 184 -2.01 -12.50 -2.21
CA ARG A 184 -0.73 -11.87 -2.55
C ARG A 184 -0.14 -12.44 -3.82
N GLU A 185 -0.09 -13.76 -3.95
CA GLU A 185 0.36 -14.46 -5.13
C GLU A 185 -0.46 -14.08 -6.37
N ALA A 186 -1.78 -14.02 -6.24
CA ALA A 186 -2.67 -13.61 -7.33
C ALA A 186 -2.40 -12.17 -7.81
N ILE A 187 -2.12 -11.24 -6.91
CA ILE A 187 -1.76 -9.86 -7.27
C ILE A 187 -0.43 -9.82 -8.05
N GLU A 188 0.56 -10.61 -7.65
CA GLU A 188 1.84 -10.66 -8.35
C GLU A 188 1.70 -11.23 -9.76
N ILE A 189 1.00 -12.36 -9.88
CA ILE A 189 0.73 -13.00 -11.17
C ILE A 189 -0.09 -12.08 -12.07
N GLU A 190 -1.13 -11.44 -11.53
CA GLU A 190 -1.98 -10.50 -12.26
C GLU A 190 -1.16 -9.33 -12.80
N THR A 191 -0.31 -8.71 -11.97
CA THR A 191 0.53 -7.57 -12.38
C THR A 191 1.53 -7.99 -13.45
N PHE A 192 2.14 -9.16 -13.32
CA PHE A 192 3.04 -9.70 -14.33
C PHE A 192 2.33 -9.97 -15.67
N LEU A 193 1.14 -10.58 -15.63
CA LEU A 193 0.35 -10.85 -16.84
C LEU A 193 -0.10 -9.57 -17.52
N LYS A 194 -0.50 -8.54 -16.77
CA LYS A 194 -0.86 -7.22 -17.31
C LYS A 194 0.31 -6.58 -18.08
N MET A 195 1.52 -6.66 -17.55
CA MET A 195 2.72 -6.17 -18.22
C MET A 195 2.94 -6.87 -19.58
N LEU A 196 2.63 -8.16 -19.69
CA LEU A 196 2.81 -8.92 -20.92
C LEU A 196 1.75 -8.59 -22.01
N ILE A 197 0.57 -8.12 -21.64
CA ILE A 197 -0.52 -7.87 -22.61
C ILE A 197 -0.10 -6.89 -23.72
N PRO A 198 0.36 -5.66 -23.44
CA PRO A 198 0.78 -4.74 -24.51
C PRO A 198 2.01 -5.24 -25.27
N LEU A 199 2.93 -5.94 -24.61
CA LEU A 199 4.08 -6.56 -25.27
C LEU A 199 3.64 -7.65 -26.26
N MET A 200 2.69 -8.51 -25.87
CA MET A 200 2.15 -9.54 -26.77
C MET A 200 1.47 -8.93 -27.98
N TRP A 201 0.72 -7.82 -27.83
CA TRP A 201 0.13 -7.10 -28.95
C TRP A 201 1.19 -6.52 -29.88
N LEU A 202 2.27 -5.96 -29.32
CA LEU A 202 3.38 -5.43 -30.11
C LEU A 202 4.05 -6.53 -30.94
N VAL A 203 4.36 -7.68 -30.33
CA VAL A 203 4.91 -8.86 -31.01
C VAL A 203 3.92 -9.41 -32.06
N PHE A 204 2.63 -9.45 -31.73
CA PHE A 204 1.59 -9.88 -32.68
C PHE A 204 1.58 -9.01 -33.93
N PHE A 205 1.58 -7.69 -33.79
CA PHE A 205 1.58 -6.79 -34.95
C PHE A 205 2.90 -6.83 -35.72
N GLU A 206 4.03 -7.02 -35.07
CA GLU A 206 5.32 -7.19 -35.75
C GLU A 206 5.35 -8.47 -36.60
N THR A 207 4.80 -9.57 -36.08
CA THR A 207 4.83 -10.86 -36.77
C THR A 207 3.72 -10.98 -37.82
N GLN A 208 2.50 -10.53 -37.51
CA GLN A 208 1.31 -10.66 -38.36
C GLN A 208 1.04 -9.42 -39.20
N GLY A 209 1.79 -8.34 -39.03
CA GLY A 209 1.62 -7.10 -39.79
C GLY A 209 1.81 -7.32 -41.29
N LYS A 210 2.71 -8.22 -41.68
CA LYS A 210 2.93 -8.63 -43.08
C LYS A 210 1.70 -9.28 -43.75
N TYR A 211 0.77 -9.80 -42.91
CA TYR A 211 -0.46 -10.48 -43.36
C TYR A 211 -1.71 -9.60 -43.21
N GLY A 212 -1.52 -8.28 -43.07
CA GLY A 212 -2.62 -7.31 -43.01
C GLY A 212 -3.25 -7.15 -41.61
N ALA A 213 -2.65 -7.67 -40.57
CA ALA A 213 -3.18 -7.50 -39.18
C ALA A 213 -3.24 -6.03 -38.76
N ILE A 214 -2.28 -5.20 -39.21
CA ILE A 214 -2.24 -3.77 -38.89
C ILE A 214 -3.34 -3.01 -39.65
N GLU A 215 -3.67 -3.43 -40.88
CA GLU A 215 -4.73 -2.79 -41.70
C GLU A 215 -6.12 -3.10 -41.17
N ASN A 216 -6.28 -4.21 -40.46
CA ASN A 216 -7.55 -4.64 -39.90
C ASN A 216 -7.96 -3.80 -38.69
N ILE A 217 -9.02 -2.99 -38.86
CA ILE A 217 -9.54 -2.07 -37.84
C ILE A 217 -9.97 -2.79 -36.54
N TYR A 218 -10.46 -4.03 -36.67
CA TYR A 218 -10.90 -4.80 -35.48
C TYR A 218 -9.73 -5.20 -34.58
N TRP A 219 -8.64 -5.70 -35.17
CA TRP A 219 -7.44 -6.07 -34.38
C TRP A 219 -6.80 -4.84 -33.74
N ARG A 220 -6.67 -3.73 -34.47
CA ARG A 220 -6.17 -2.47 -33.89
C ARG A 220 -7.06 -1.95 -32.79
N GLY A 221 -8.37 -1.89 -33.04
CA GLY A 221 -9.34 -1.40 -32.06
C GLY A 221 -9.34 -2.24 -30.78
N MET A 222 -9.26 -3.56 -30.91
CA MET A 222 -9.19 -4.49 -29.78
C MET A 222 -7.89 -4.30 -28.99
N ALA A 223 -6.75 -4.21 -29.65
CA ALA A 223 -5.45 -4.01 -29.02
C ALA A 223 -5.39 -2.68 -28.26
N ILE A 224 -5.85 -1.60 -28.87
CA ILE A 224 -5.92 -0.27 -28.26
C ILE A 224 -6.85 -0.30 -27.04
N PHE A 225 -8.05 -0.85 -27.19
CA PHE A 225 -9.04 -0.92 -26.11
C PHE A 225 -8.53 -1.71 -24.91
N ILE A 226 -8.00 -2.93 -25.13
CA ILE A 226 -7.49 -3.78 -24.06
C ILE A 226 -6.29 -3.12 -23.36
N THR A 227 -5.37 -2.53 -24.13
CA THR A 227 -4.20 -1.87 -23.57
C THR A 227 -4.59 -0.64 -22.75
N ILE A 228 -5.49 0.22 -23.24
CA ILE A 228 -6.01 1.37 -22.48
C ILE A 228 -6.69 0.89 -21.19
N TRP A 229 -7.52 -0.16 -21.28
CA TRP A 229 -8.22 -0.73 -20.13
C TRP A 229 -7.25 -1.19 -19.04
N VAL A 230 -6.22 -1.95 -19.41
CA VAL A 230 -5.22 -2.49 -18.48
C VAL A 230 -4.39 -1.36 -17.87
N MET A 231 -3.90 -0.42 -18.70
CA MET A 231 -3.15 0.75 -18.22
C MET A 231 -3.99 1.64 -17.27
N ALA A 232 -5.28 1.84 -17.57
CA ALA A 232 -6.18 2.61 -16.71
C ALA A 232 -6.44 1.92 -15.37
N ASP A 233 -6.57 0.59 -15.33
CA ASP A 233 -6.65 -0.17 -14.07
C ASP A 233 -5.37 0.04 -13.24
N THR A 234 -4.21 -0.04 -13.85
CA THR A 234 -2.93 0.17 -13.17
C THR A 234 -2.79 1.60 -12.65
N VAL A 235 -3.10 2.62 -13.44
CA VAL A 235 -3.06 4.04 -13.01
C VAL A 235 -4.02 4.27 -11.83
N THR A 236 -5.25 3.79 -11.91
CA THR A 236 -6.23 3.95 -10.81
C THR A 236 -5.80 3.19 -9.55
N CYS A 237 -5.14 2.02 -9.68
CA CYS A 237 -4.52 1.31 -8.56
C CYS A 237 -3.43 2.14 -7.90
N LEU A 238 -2.52 2.72 -8.68
CA LEU A 238 -1.40 3.51 -8.19
C LEU A 238 -1.87 4.81 -7.54
N LEU A 239 -2.86 5.49 -8.14
CA LEU A 239 -3.50 6.67 -7.54
C LEU A 239 -4.19 6.31 -6.22
N ALA A 240 -4.87 5.15 -6.15
CA ALA A 240 -5.47 4.69 -4.92
C ALA A 240 -4.43 4.40 -3.81
N LEU A 241 -3.23 3.92 -4.15
CA LEU A 241 -2.13 3.77 -3.18
C LEU A 241 -1.65 5.10 -2.61
N ILE A 242 -1.68 6.19 -3.41
CA ILE A 242 -1.29 7.52 -2.94
C ILE A 242 -2.42 8.15 -2.11
N PHE A 243 -3.61 8.26 -2.69
CA PHE A 243 -4.71 9.07 -2.14
C PHE A 243 -5.58 8.35 -1.12
N LEU A 244 -5.51 7.02 -1.04
CA LEU A 244 -6.19 6.19 -0.05
C LEU A 244 -5.20 5.49 0.90
N ALA A 245 -3.95 5.96 0.97
CA ALA A 245 -2.89 5.38 1.80
C ALA A 245 -3.25 5.33 3.29
N ASP A 246 -4.03 6.30 3.76
CA ASP A 246 -4.54 6.40 5.13
C ASP A 246 -5.58 5.32 5.49
N ILE A 247 -6.19 4.68 4.47
CA ILE A 247 -7.19 3.62 4.64
C ILE A 247 -6.59 2.26 4.31
N GLN A 248 -5.62 2.23 3.40
CA GLN A 248 -4.96 0.99 2.97
C GLN A 248 -3.84 0.64 3.96
N GLY A 249 -3.75 -0.63 4.33
CA GLY A 249 -2.66 -1.11 5.18
C GLY A 249 -1.29 -1.01 4.47
N PRO A 250 -0.20 -0.89 5.24
CA PRO A 250 1.14 -0.83 4.67
C PRO A 250 1.47 -2.11 3.94
N SER A 251 2.41 -1.99 3.02
CA SER A 251 2.98 -3.14 2.32
C SER A 251 3.70 -4.07 3.30
N ALA A 252 3.34 -5.34 3.28
CA ALA A 252 3.96 -6.34 4.14
C ALA A 252 5.43 -6.63 3.79
N ASN A 253 5.88 -6.28 2.58
CA ASN A 253 7.26 -6.45 2.13
C ASN A 253 7.61 -5.35 1.11
N GLN A 254 8.63 -4.59 1.44
CA GLN A 254 9.08 -3.44 0.65
C GLN A 254 9.65 -3.85 -0.70
N LEU A 255 10.48 -4.90 -0.72
CA LEU A 255 11.09 -5.42 -1.97
C LEU A 255 10.00 -5.86 -2.95
N ARG A 256 8.97 -6.56 -2.44
CA ARG A 256 7.82 -6.98 -3.23
C ARG A 256 7.11 -5.77 -3.88
N SER A 257 6.87 -4.72 -3.11
CA SER A 257 6.20 -3.51 -3.62
C SER A 257 7.02 -2.80 -4.69
N LEU A 258 8.34 -2.80 -4.54
CA LEU A 258 9.24 -2.24 -5.54
C LEU A 258 9.21 -3.05 -6.85
N ILE A 259 9.24 -4.38 -6.76
CA ILE A 259 9.15 -5.26 -7.94
C ILE A 259 7.81 -5.05 -8.68
N LEU A 260 6.70 -4.97 -7.94
CA LEU A 260 5.39 -4.70 -8.54
C LEU A 260 5.33 -3.31 -9.18
N LEU A 261 5.97 -2.31 -8.58
CA LEU A 261 6.07 -0.96 -9.16
C LEU A 261 6.85 -0.99 -10.48
N ILE A 262 7.95 -1.76 -10.56
CA ILE A 262 8.72 -1.94 -11.79
C ILE A 262 7.87 -2.62 -12.87
N PHE A 263 7.11 -3.68 -12.54
CA PHE A 263 6.23 -4.34 -13.51
C PHE A 263 5.14 -3.41 -14.03
N ASN A 264 4.53 -2.61 -13.16
CA ASN A 264 3.56 -1.60 -13.55
C ASN A 264 4.19 -0.52 -14.46
N TYR A 265 5.43 -0.11 -14.19
CA TYR A 265 6.14 0.82 -15.07
C TYR A 265 6.42 0.21 -16.45
N LEU A 266 6.89 -1.03 -16.51
CA LEU A 266 7.14 -1.75 -17.76
C LEU A 266 5.84 -1.94 -18.57
N GLU A 267 4.72 -2.22 -17.90
CA GLU A 267 3.39 -2.26 -18.55
C GLU A 267 3.09 -0.96 -19.29
N MET A 268 3.33 0.20 -18.63
CA MET A 268 3.13 1.51 -19.24
C MET A 268 4.07 1.76 -20.40
N VAL A 269 5.34 1.41 -20.25
CA VAL A 269 6.35 1.52 -21.32
C VAL A 269 5.94 0.72 -22.55
N PHE A 270 5.54 -0.54 -22.36
CA PHE A 270 5.11 -1.40 -23.47
C PHE A 270 3.80 -0.91 -24.11
N GLY A 271 2.86 -0.41 -23.32
CA GLY A 271 1.63 0.19 -23.81
C GLY A 271 1.88 1.43 -24.68
N LEU A 272 2.74 2.32 -24.23
CA LEU A 272 3.12 3.51 -24.98
C LEU A 272 3.92 3.16 -26.24
N SER A 273 4.78 2.14 -26.18
CA SER A 273 5.48 1.59 -27.35
C SER A 273 4.51 1.07 -28.39
N LEU A 274 3.47 0.32 -27.96
CA LEU A 274 2.43 -0.18 -28.84
C LEU A 274 1.66 0.97 -29.50
N PHE A 275 1.27 2.01 -28.75
CA PHE A 275 0.56 3.16 -29.31
C PHE A 275 1.41 3.91 -30.32
N TYR A 276 2.69 4.08 -30.06
CA TYR A 276 3.63 4.69 -30.98
C TYR A 276 3.79 3.84 -32.26
N TYR A 277 3.94 2.53 -32.11
CA TYR A 277 4.01 1.59 -33.23
C TYR A 277 2.79 1.68 -34.13
N LEU A 278 1.59 1.59 -33.56
CA LEU A 278 0.34 1.68 -34.30
C LEU A 278 0.13 3.06 -34.94
N TYR A 279 0.49 4.14 -34.22
CA TYR A 279 0.44 5.49 -34.74
C TYR A 279 1.30 5.64 -36.00
N CYS A 280 2.55 5.19 -35.95
CA CYS A 280 3.46 5.31 -37.09
C CYS A 280 2.99 4.49 -38.30
N HIS A 281 2.47 3.31 -38.10
CA HIS A 281 1.95 2.50 -39.21
C HIS A 281 0.63 3.01 -39.81
N CYS A 282 -0.16 3.74 -39.03
CA CYS A 282 -1.42 4.31 -39.51
C CYS A 282 -1.24 5.64 -40.24
N GLU A 283 -0.35 6.53 -39.74
CA GLU A 283 -0.16 7.88 -40.30
C GLU A 283 0.94 7.93 -41.35
N TYR A 284 1.89 7.01 -41.28
CA TYR A 284 3.07 6.98 -42.17
C TYR A 284 3.19 5.61 -42.84
N THR A 285 2.39 5.36 -43.87
CA THR A 285 2.38 4.06 -44.56
C THR A 285 3.71 3.65 -45.19
N GLU A 286 4.59 4.61 -45.48
CA GLU A 286 5.95 4.36 -45.99
C GLU A 286 6.97 4.11 -44.89
N LEU A 287 6.68 4.49 -43.67
CA LEU A 287 7.60 4.40 -42.53
C LEU A 287 7.35 3.10 -41.75
N LYS A 288 8.06 2.04 -42.11
CA LYS A 288 8.01 0.77 -41.37
C LYS A 288 8.88 0.83 -40.12
N ILE A 289 8.29 1.27 -39.02
CA ILE A 289 8.95 1.23 -37.71
C ILE A 289 8.90 -0.20 -37.18
N GLY A 290 10.07 -0.79 -36.86
CA GLY A 290 10.15 -2.13 -36.28
C GLY A 290 9.92 -2.12 -34.76
N PHE A 291 9.80 -3.32 -34.22
CA PHE A 291 9.61 -3.59 -32.80
C PHE A 291 10.61 -2.84 -31.90
N TRP A 292 11.91 -2.88 -32.22
CA TRP A 292 12.94 -2.23 -31.41
C TRP A 292 12.81 -0.70 -31.40
N ASN A 293 12.51 -0.08 -32.52
CA ASN A 293 12.30 1.37 -32.58
C ASN A 293 11.08 1.81 -31.76
N ALA A 294 10.06 0.97 -31.68
CA ALA A 294 8.90 1.22 -30.82
C ALA A 294 9.26 1.11 -29.33
N LEU A 295 10.08 0.14 -28.96
CA LEU A 295 10.60 0.01 -27.60
C LEU A 295 11.53 1.17 -27.21
N ASP A 296 12.39 1.62 -28.13
CA ASP A 296 13.26 2.78 -27.91
C ASP A 296 12.44 4.04 -27.62
N TYR A 297 11.30 4.20 -28.31
CA TYR A 297 10.38 5.28 -27.97
C TYR A 297 9.80 5.13 -26.54
N GLY A 298 9.34 3.96 -26.17
CA GLY A 298 8.78 3.71 -24.84
C GLY A 298 9.78 3.92 -23.71
N VAL A 299 10.99 3.38 -23.86
CA VAL A 299 12.05 3.42 -22.83
C VAL A 299 12.81 4.74 -22.84
N LEU A 300 13.37 5.12 -23.99
CA LEU A 300 14.31 6.24 -24.13
C LEU A 300 13.62 7.54 -24.56
N GLY A 301 12.39 7.46 -25.10
CA GLY A 301 11.74 8.61 -25.70
C GLY A 301 12.25 8.94 -27.11
N ALA A 302 12.96 8.04 -27.77
CA ALA A 302 13.51 8.24 -29.09
C ALA A 302 12.41 8.26 -30.14
N VAL A 303 12.11 9.44 -30.68
CA VAL A 303 11.17 9.61 -31.78
C VAL A 303 11.92 9.52 -33.12
N HIS A 304 11.38 8.72 -34.04
CA HIS A 304 11.97 8.65 -35.38
C HIS A 304 11.91 10.02 -36.09
N SER A 305 12.99 10.44 -36.72
CA SER A 305 13.15 11.79 -37.34
C SER A 305 12.09 12.14 -38.38
N ALA A 306 11.50 11.17 -39.03
CA ALA A 306 10.43 11.37 -40.02
C ALA A 306 9.04 11.62 -39.40
N VAL A 307 8.87 11.39 -38.10
CA VAL A 307 7.57 11.55 -37.41
C VAL A 307 7.33 13.01 -37.09
N LYS A 308 6.30 13.59 -37.66
CA LYS A 308 5.87 14.98 -37.36
C LYS A 308 4.92 15.00 -36.17
N ILE A 309 5.00 16.05 -35.38
CA ILE A 309 4.13 16.24 -34.20
C ILE A 309 2.72 16.59 -34.67
N SER A 310 1.83 15.59 -34.70
CA SER A 310 0.39 15.78 -34.91
C SER A 310 -0.37 15.94 -33.60
N SER A 311 -1.66 16.28 -33.65
CA SER A 311 -2.52 16.34 -32.45
C SER A 311 -2.64 14.98 -31.77
N THR A 312 -2.74 13.90 -32.54
CA THR A 312 -2.81 12.52 -32.03
C THR A 312 -1.50 12.14 -31.32
N PHE A 313 -0.35 12.47 -31.92
CA PHE A 313 0.95 12.19 -31.31
C PHE A 313 1.15 12.95 -29.99
N ARG A 314 0.68 14.21 -29.90
CA ARG A 314 0.72 14.97 -28.65
C ARG A 314 -0.01 14.27 -27.50
N ILE A 315 -1.12 13.59 -27.76
CA ILE A 315 -1.83 12.82 -26.71
C ILE A 315 -0.95 11.71 -26.16
N ILE A 316 -0.22 10.99 -27.03
CA ILE A 316 0.70 9.93 -26.60
C ILE A 316 1.86 10.53 -25.76
N GLU A 317 2.41 11.68 -26.17
CA GLU A 317 3.47 12.39 -25.43
C GLU A 317 2.99 12.89 -24.05
N TYR A 318 1.76 13.44 -23.98
CA TYR A 318 1.18 13.84 -22.69
C TYR A 318 0.93 12.65 -21.77
N ALA A 319 0.42 11.54 -22.31
CA ALA A 319 0.24 10.30 -21.56
C ALA A 319 1.57 9.78 -21.02
N LYS A 320 2.64 9.81 -21.83
CA LYS A 320 3.98 9.42 -21.43
C LYS A 320 4.54 10.31 -20.32
N SER A 321 4.44 11.62 -20.49
CA SER A 321 4.90 12.58 -19.48
C SER A 321 4.15 12.43 -18.17
N GLY A 322 2.82 12.25 -18.21
CA GLY A 322 1.99 12.01 -17.05
C GLY A 322 2.36 10.69 -16.35
N THR A 323 2.62 9.63 -17.10
CA THR A 323 3.07 8.34 -16.56
C THR A 323 4.41 8.48 -15.84
N ASN A 324 5.40 9.11 -16.47
CA ASN A 324 6.72 9.32 -15.87
C ASN A 324 6.62 10.15 -14.57
N PHE A 325 5.80 11.21 -14.57
CA PHE A 325 5.55 12.01 -13.38
C PHE A 325 4.92 11.18 -12.25
N LEU A 326 3.90 10.37 -12.55
CA LEU A 326 3.23 9.50 -11.59
C LEU A 326 4.21 8.51 -10.95
N PHE A 327 5.02 7.83 -11.76
CA PHE A 327 6.00 6.85 -11.24
C PHE A 327 7.12 7.52 -10.46
N MET A 328 7.58 8.71 -10.86
CA MET A 328 8.52 9.50 -10.09
C MET A 328 7.96 9.88 -8.72
N ALA A 329 6.72 10.37 -8.67
CA ALA A 329 6.04 10.72 -7.41
C ALA A 329 5.87 9.50 -6.48
N LEU A 330 5.53 8.34 -7.05
CA LEU A 330 5.43 7.08 -6.30
C LEU A 330 6.78 6.61 -5.75
N ALA A 331 7.84 6.69 -6.55
CA ALA A 331 9.19 6.33 -6.12
C ALA A 331 9.65 7.24 -4.98
N PHE A 332 9.49 8.55 -5.10
CA PHE A 332 9.82 9.50 -4.03
C PHE A 332 8.99 9.25 -2.76
N GLY A 333 7.67 9.00 -2.91
CA GLY A 333 6.80 8.66 -1.78
C GLY A 333 7.23 7.39 -1.07
N PHE A 334 7.61 6.37 -1.83
CA PHE A 334 8.13 5.11 -1.29
C PHE A 334 9.45 5.33 -0.52
N PHE A 335 10.42 6.03 -1.10
CA PHE A 335 11.69 6.32 -0.44
C PHE A 335 11.51 7.21 0.79
N SER A 336 10.68 8.25 0.72
CA SER A 336 10.41 9.14 1.86
C SER A 336 9.77 8.40 3.03
N ALA A 337 8.81 7.52 2.77
CA ALA A 337 8.19 6.69 3.81
C ALA A 337 9.21 5.72 4.45
N HIS A 338 10.15 5.21 3.65
CA HIS A 338 11.18 4.31 4.14
C HIS A 338 12.26 5.02 4.96
N LEU A 339 12.66 6.22 4.57
CA LEU A 339 13.58 7.05 5.36
C LEU A 339 12.99 7.41 6.72
N LYS A 340 11.68 7.71 6.80
CA LYS A 340 10.99 7.93 8.08
C LYS A 340 10.99 6.68 8.98
N GLN A 341 10.85 5.49 8.42
CA GLN A 341 10.95 4.25 9.19
C GLN A 341 12.37 4.00 9.72
N ARG A 342 13.39 4.30 8.92
CA ARG A 342 14.79 4.19 9.37
C ARG A 342 15.12 5.21 10.46
N SER A 343 14.68 6.46 10.34
CA SER A 343 14.87 7.47 11.39
C SER A 343 14.13 7.08 12.68
N TYR A 344 12.94 6.46 12.57
CA TYR A 344 12.20 5.95 13.71
C TYR A 344 12.95 4.83 14.46
N LEU A 345 13.55 3.90 13.70
CA LEU A 345 14.39 2.83 14.29
C LEU A 345 15.73 3.37 14.79
N SER A 346 16.35 4.32 14.08
CA SER A 346 17.63 4.92 14.50
C SER A 346 17.47 5.84 15.72
N ASP A 347 16.28 6.45 15.89
CA ASP A 347 15.96 7.22 17.11
C ASP A 347 15.65 6.31 18.30
N MET A 348 15.35 5.03 18.07
CA MET A 348 15.25 4.01 19.11
C MET A 348 16.60 3.35 19.42
N GLU A 349 17.57 3.42 18.52
CA GLU A 349 18.94 2.92 18.69
C GLU A 349 19.90 3.99 19.23
N LYS A 350 19.50 5.28 19.24
CA LYS A 350 20.21 6.39 19.90
C LYS A 350 19.57 6.73 21.25
#